data_745f6b4341faa81a864011ded5cf3bb7
#
_entry.id   745f6b4341faa81a864011ded5cf3bb7
#
_cell.length_a   1.000
_cell.length_b   1.000
_cell.length_c   1.000
_cell.angle_alpha   90.00
_cell.angle_beta   90.00
_cell.angle_gamma   90.00
#
_symmetry.space_group_name_H-M   'P 1'
#
loop_
_entity.id
_entity.type
_entity.pdbx_description
1 polymer ?
#
loop_
_entity_poly.entity_id
_entity_poly.type
_entity_poly.pdbx_seq_one_letter_code
_entity_poly.pdbx_strand_id
1 'polypeptide(L)'
;MSFRITVNEFLNIAGNYDGFVFGTPVHWGAAGGAVTSFMNRAFYADLCGGGNRFLLKPAAAVVSARRAGTTAAWDQINKYFALMQMPIITSRYWNIVHGATPEEVKKDLEGMQTMRFLGRNMAYFMKCKKLAQKAGLQPPEQETVTFTNFIRE
;
A
#
# COMPACT_ATOMS: atom_id res chain seq x y z
N MET A 1 6.52 12.81 -19.11
CA MET A 1 7.15 11.49 -19.36
C MET A 1 6.35 10.47 -18.56
N SER A 2 5.67 9.53 -19.22
CA SER A 2 4.87 8.51 -18.52
C SER A 2 5.76 7.28 -18.32
N PHE A 3 6.11 6.97 -17.07
CA PHE A 3 6.78 5.72 -16.74
C PHE A 3 5.74 4.62 -16.66
N ARG A 4 5.82 3.63 -17.53
CA ARG A 4 5.01 2.41 -17.46
C ARG A 4 5.91 1.29 -16.95
N ILE A 5 5.58 0.74 -15.78
CA ILE A 5 6.22 -0.45 -15.26
C ILE A 5 5.26 -1.64 -15.42
N THR A 6 5.73 -2.74 -15.92
CA THR A 6 4.96 -3.99 -15.94
C THR A 6 4.96 -4.64 -14.56
N VAL A 7 4.02 -5.56 -14.32
CA VAL A 7 3.98 -6.33 -13.07
C VAL A 7 5.29 -7.09 -12.83
N ASN A 8 5.84 -7.71 -13.87
CA ASN A 8 7.09 -8.47 -13.74
C ASN A 8 8.28 -7.58 -13.41
N GLU A 9 8.43 -6.44 -14.08
CA GLU A 9 9.49 -5.46 -13.77
C GLU A 9 9.36 -4.96 -12.32
N PHE A 10 8.13 -4.65 -11.88
CA PHE A 10 7.89 -4.25 -10.50
C PHE A 10 8.31 -5.34 -9.50
N LEU A 11 7.90 -6.59 -9.71
CA LEU A 11 8.26 -7.70 -8.83
C LEU A 11 9.76 -7.95 -8.79
N ASN A 12 10.46 -7.79 -9.91
CA ASN A 12 11.92 -7.94 -9.97
C ASN A 12 12.65 -6.94 -9.08
N ILE A 13 12.09 -5.74 -8.89
CA ILE A 13 12.73 -4.69 -8.08
C ILE A 13 12.11 -4.52 -6.69
N ALA A 14 10.89 -5.03 -6.44
CA ALA A 14 10.16 -4.82 -5.19
C ALA A 14 10.92 -5.29 -3.94
N GLY A 15 11.76 -6.33 -4.09
CA GLY A 15 12.63 -6.82 -3.02
C GLY A 15 13.60 -5.78 -2.49
N ASN A 16 14.01 -4.82 -3.33
CA ASN A 16 15.01 -3.80 -3.01
C ASN A 16 14.46 -2.59 -2.24
N TYR A 17 13.15 -2.55 -2.01
CA TYR A 17 12.48 -1.43 -1.33
C TYR A 17 12.03 -1.83 0.08
N ASP A 18 12.13 -0.89 1.02
CA ASP A 18 11.80 -1.10 2.43
C ASP A 18 10.33 -0.81 2.77
N GLY A 19 9.57 -0.20 1.85
CA GLY A 19 8.15 0.12 2.03
C GLY A 19 7.52 0.61 0.74
N PHE A 20 6.18 0.70 0.72
CA PHE A 20 5.42 1.00 -0.49
C PHE A 20 4.31 2.02 -0.23
N VAL A 21 4.10 2.90 -1.19
CA VAL A 21 2.93 3.80 -1.21
C VAL A 21 2.20 3.59 -2.54
N PHE A 22 0.91 3.25 -2.47
CA PHE A 22 0.06 3.10 -3.64
C PHE A 22 -0.92 4.26 -3.71
N GLY A 23 -0.85 5.00 -4.80
CA GLY A 23 -1.73 6.13 -5.07
C GLY A 23 -2.78 5.80 -6.11
N THR A 24 -4.03 6.24 -5.90
CA THR A 24 -5.13 6.05 -6.84
C THR A 24 -6.07 7.25 -6.86
N PRO A 25 -6.58 7.66 -8.03
CA PRO A 25 -7.76 8.49 -8.07
C PRO A 25 -9.01 7.67 -7.73
N VAL A 26 -10.08 8.35 -7.33
CA VAL A 26 -11.40 7.74 -7.24
C VAL A 26 -12.03 7.66 -8.62
N HIS A 27 -12.44 6.46 -9.02
CA HIS A 27 -13.28 6.24 -10.18
C HIS A 27 -14.56 5.49 -9.76
N TRP A 28 -15.73 6.05 -10.09
CA TRP A 28 -17.02 5.43 -9.76
C TRP A 28 -17.19 5.05 -8.28
N GLY A 29 -16.67 5.91 -7.39
CA GLY A 29 -16.77 5.71 -5.94
C GLY A 29 -15.81 4.68 -5.35
N ALA A 30 -14.86 4.15 -6.13
CA ALA A 30 -13.89 3.14 -5.73
C ALA A 30 -12.48 3.49 -6.22
N ALA A 31 -11.50 2.66 -5.90
CA ALA A 31 -10.15 2.80 -6.44
C ALA A 31 -10.13 2.59 -7.96
N GLY A 32 -9.27 3.31 -8.66
CA GLY A 32 -9.13 3.18 -10.11
C GLY A 32 -8.80 1.75 -10.54
N GLY A 33 -9.46 1.26 -11.62
CA GLY A 33 -9.28 -0.12 -12.10
C GLY A 33 -7.84 -0.46 -12.49
N ALA A 34 -7.06 0.50 -12.92
CA ALA A 34 -5.66 0.28 -13.27
C ALA A 34 -4.82 -0.14 -12.04
N VAL A 35 -4.98 0.54 -10.90
CA VAL A 35 -4.23 0.21 -9.68
C VAL A 35 -4.70 -1.11 -9.09
N THR A 36 -6.01 -1.39 -9.05
CA THR A 36 -6.53 -2.64 -8.52
C THR A 36 -6.12 -3.84 -9.39
N SER A 37 -6.17 -3.71 -10.72
CA SER A 37 -5.68 -4.73 -11.65
C SER A 37 -4.17 -4.97 -11.48
N PHE A 38 -3.39 -3.92 -11.29
CA PHE A 38 -1.95 -4.04 -11.03
C PHE A 38 -1.69 -4.78 -9.72
N MET A 39 -2.32 -4.36 -8.62
CA MET A 39 -2.13 -4.94 -7.29
C MET A 39 -2.60 -6.40 -7.24
N ASN A 40 -3.76 -6.72 -7.84
CA ASN A 40 -4.23 -8.10 -7.95
C ASN A 40 -3.16 -9.01 -8.56
N ARG A 41 -2.60 -8.62 -9.70
CA ARG A 41 -1.59 -9.43 -10.40
C ARG A 41 -0.27 -9.47 -9.65
N ALA A 42 0.21 -8.34 -9.14
CA ALA A 42 1.50 -8.27 -8.44
C ALA A 42 1.49 -9.08 -7.15
N PHE A 43 0.48 -8.87 -6.30
CA PHE A 43 0.39 -9.55 -5.01
C PHE A 43 0.05 -11.02 -5.15
N TYR A 44 -0.85 -11.37 -6.08
CA TYR A 44 -1.15 -12.77 -6.35
C TYR A 44 0.06 -13.53 -6.90
N ALA A 45 0.80 -12.93 -7.82
CA ALA A 45 2.01 -13.57 -8.36
C ALA A 45 3.10 -13.74 -7.29
N ASP A 46 3.26 -12.78 -6.36
CA ASP A 46 4.20 -12.91 -5.24
C ASP A 46 3.75 -14.01 -4.27
N LEU A 47 2.48 -14.00 -3.87
CA LEU A 47 1.93 -14.96 -2.92
C LEU A 47 1.97 -16.41 -3.47
N CYS A 48 1.48 -16.62 -4.69
CA CYS A 48 1.44 -17.96 -5.32
C CYS A 48 2.81 -18.44 -5.78
N GLY A 49 3.74 -17.53 -6.05
CA GLY A 49 5.13 -17.86 -6.40
C GLY A 49 6.03 -18.16 -5.20
N GLY A 50 5.48 -18.22 -3.98
CA GLY A 50 6.27 -18.41 -2.76
C GLY A 50 7.14 -17.20 -2.43
N GLY A 51 6.81 -16.03 -2.95
CA GLY A 51 7.52 -14.79 -2.70
C GLY A 51 7.16 -14.20 -1.33
N ASN A 52 8.07 -13.39 -0.81
CA ASN A 52 7.89 -12.65 0.43
C ASN A 52 8.33 -11.18 0.28
N ARG A 53 8.27 -10.67 -0.95
CA ARG A 53 8.77 -9.33 -1.30
C ARG A 53 8.08 -8.22 -0.52
N PHE A 54 6.84 -8.46 -0.10
CA PHE A 54 5.99 -7.50 0.61
C PHE A 54 5.87 -7.78 2.11
N LEU A 55 6.18 -9.00 2.54
CA LEU A 55 6.01 -9.45 3.93
C LEU A 55 6.65 -8.49 4.92
N LEU A 56 5.84 -8.00 5.88
CA LEU A 56 6.25 -7.08 6.95
C LEU A 56 6.88 -5.76 6.44
N LYS A 57 6.75 -5.43 5.18
CA LYS A 57 7.14 -4.11 4.67
C LYS A 57 5.99 -3.11 4.86
N PRO A 58 6.25 -1.93 5.42
CA PRO A 58 5.19 -0.94 5.63
C PRO A 58 4.60 -0.48 4.31
N ALA A 59 3.29 -0.30 4.30
CA ALA A 59 2.57 0.20 3.14
C ALA A 59 1.56 1.28 3.51
N ALA A 60 1.23 2.14 2.55
CA ALA A 60 0.19 3.13 2.69
C ALA A 60 -0.59 3.31 1.39
N ALA A 61 -1.90 3.51 1.52
CA ALA A 61 -2.76 3.98 0.44
C ALA A 61 -2.85 5.50 0.47
N VAL A 62 -2.81 6.14 -0.70
CA VAL A 62 -3.09 7.56 -0.90
C VAL A 62 -4.16 7.69 -1.97
N VAL A 63 -5.22 8.42 -1.67
CA VAL A 63 -6.36 8.56 -2.57
C VAL A 63 -6.65 10.02 -2.88
N SER A 64 -6.89 10.31 -4.15
CA SER A 64 -7.33 11.62 -4.61
C SER A 64 -8.73 11.57 -5.21
N ALA A 65 -9.54 12.59 -4.95
CA ALA A 65 -10.82 12.77 -5.60
C ALA A 65 -11.20 14.25 -5.69
N ARG A 66 -12.04 14.57 -6.66
CA ARG A 66 -12.65 15.89 -6.71
C ARG A 66 -13.61 16.09 -5.51
N ARG A 67 -14.34 15.04 -5.09
CA ARG A 67 -15.37 15.17 -4.04
C ARG A 67 -15.51 13.92 -3.17
N ALA A 68 -16.16 12.86 -3.64
CA ALA A 68 -16.61 11.73 -2.85
C ALA A 68 -15.91 10.42 -3.24
N GLY A 69 -16.06 9.37 -2.39
CA GLY A 69 -15.58 8.01 -2.67
C GLY A 69 -14.15 7.73 -2.18
N THR A 70 -13.49 8.69 -1.57
CA THR A 70 -12.09 8.56 -1.12
C THR A 70 -11.92 7.48 -0.04
N THR A 71 -12.80 7.42 0.96
CA THR A 71 -12.72 6.42 2.02
C THR A 71 -12.97 5.01 1.50
N ALA A 72 -13.96 4.81 0.62
CA ALA A 72 -14.22 3.51 0.01
C ALA A 72 -13.02 3.02 -0.83
N ALA A 73 -12.40 3.91 -1.61
CA ALA A 73 -11.19 3.58 -2.36
C ALA A 73 -9.99 3.29 -1.45
N TRP A 74 -9.84 4.05 -0.36
CA TRP A 74 -8.78 3.85 0.63
C TRP A 74 -8.93 2.50 1.35
N ASP A 75 -10.14 2.16 1.80
CA ASP A 75 -10.44 0.86 2.40
C ASP A 75 -10.14 -0.30 1.44
N GLN A 76 -10.52 -0.13 0.17
CA GLN A 76 -10.26 -1.14 -0.85
C GLN A 76 -8.78 -1.44 -1.01
N ILE A 77 -7.92 -0.42 -1.06
CA ILE A 77 -6.47 -0.60 -1.20
C ILE A 77 -5.86 -1.22 0.07
N ASN A 78 -6.28 -0.81 1.26
CA ASN A 78 -5.75 -1.33 2.52
C ASN A 78 -6.00 -2.83 2.72
N LYS A 79 -7.06 -3.40 2.14
CA LYS A 79 -7.32 -4.85 2.17
C LYS A 79 -6.20 -5.65 1.52
N TYR A 80 -5.59 -5.14 0.46
CA TYR A 80 -4.43 -5.79 -0.16
C TYR A 80 -3.24 -5.85 0.80
N PHE A 81 -2.96 -4.76 1.51
CA PHE A 81 -1.85 -4.71 2.46
C PHE A 81 -2.08 -5.68 3.63
N ALA A 82 -3.31 -5.73 4.15
CA ALA A 82 -3.67 -6.66 5.22
C ALA A 82 -3.44 -8.12 4.81
N LEU A 83 -3.87 -8.51 3.60
CA LEU A 83 -3.66 -9.87 3.09
C LEU A 83 -2.17 -10.21 2.93
N MET A 84 -1.35 -9.25 2.52
CA MET A 84 0.09 -9.42 2.33
C MET A 84 0.91 -9.24 3.62
N GLN A 85 0.27 -9.19 4.79
CA GLN A 85 0.90 -8.98 6.10
C GLN A 85 1.77 -7.71 6.14
N MET A 86 1.37 -6.66 5.44
CA MET A 86 2.07 -5.38 5.40
C MET A 86 1.53 -4.45 6.50
N PRO A 87 2.36 -3.93 7.41
CA PRO A 87 1.92 -2.90 8.35
C PRO A 87 1.39 -1.67 7.62
N ILE A 88 0.13 -1.31 7.88
CA ILE A 88 -0.52 -0.17 7.25
C ILE A 88 -0.13 1.11 8.00
N ILE A 89 0.56 2.00 7.32
CA ILE A 89 0.99 3.27 7.89
C ILE A 89 -0.10 4.32 7.68
N THR A 90 -0.47 4.94 8.78
CA THR A 90 -1.50 5.98 8.82
C THR A 90 -0.86 7.37 9.01
N SER A 91 -1.66 8.40 8.75
CA SER A 91 -1.37 9.79 9.10
C SER A 91 -2.21 10.21 10.31
N ARG A 92 -2.52 11.50 10.42
CA ARG A 92 -3.45 12.04 11.43
C ARG A 92 -4.93 11.90 11.04
N TYR A 93 -5.19 11.57 9.78
CA TYR A 93 -6.52 11.40 9.19
C TYR A 93 -6.44 10.32 8.11
N TRP A 94 -7.51 10.02 7.38
CA TRP A 94 -7.41 9.16 6.21
C TRP A 94 -6.49 9.79 5.17
N ASN A 95 -5.68 8.99 4.49
CA ASN A 95 -4.68 9.48 3.55
C ASN A 95 -5.32 9.91 2.22
N ILE A 96 -6.08 10.97 2.25
CA ILE A 96 -6.85 11.50 1.12
C ILE A 96 -6.48 12.96 0.82
N VAL A 97 -6.63 13.34 -0.43
CA VAL A 97 -6.54 14.72 -0.90
C VAL A 97 -7.67 15.02 -1.87
N HIS A 98 -8.10 16.28 -1.93
CA HIS A 98 -9.19 16.73 -2.79
C HIS A 98 -8.71 17.73 -3.83
N GLY A 99 -9.22 17.58 -5.07
CA GLY A 99 -8.97 18.45 -6.20
C GLY A 99 -9.26 17.74 -7.51
N ALA A 100 -9.70 18.47 -8.53
CA ALA A 100 -9.88 17.96 -9.88
C ALA A 100 -8.59 18.03 -10.70
N THR A 101 -7.68 18.94 -10.31
CA THR A 101 -6.37 19.11 -10.96
C THR A 101 -5.25 19.11 -9.91
N PRO A 102 -3.99 18.90 -10.31
CA PRO A 102 -2.84 19.00 -9.41
C PRO A 102 -2.74 20.35 -8.70
N GLU A 103 -3.15 21.44 -9.36
CA GLU A 103 -3.14 22.80 -8.82
C GLU A 103 -4.20 22.97 -7.71
N GLU A 104 -5.36 22.34 -7.88
CA GLU A 104 -6.41 22.32 -6.86
C GLU A 104 -6.00 21.47 -5.65
N VAL A 105 -5.41 20.30 -5.87
CA VAL A 105 -4.89 19.45 -4.80
C VAL A 105 -3.89 20.20 -3.91
N LYS A 106 -3.04 21.04 -4.48
CA LYS A 106 -2.10 21.88 -3.71
C LYS A 106 -2.80 22.88 -2.81
N LYS A 107 -4.06 23.26 -3.10
CA LYS A 107 -4.87 24.16 -2.28
C LYS A 107 -5.60 23.44 -1.15
N ASP A 108 -5.69 22.13 -1.19
CA ASP A 108 -6.19 21.29 -0.08
C ASP A 108 -5.13 21.24 1.03
N LEU A 109 -5.12 22.26 1.87
CA LEU A 109 -4.11 22.43 2.92
C LEU A 109 -4.15 21.30 3.95
N GLU A 110 -5.34 20.78 4.27
CA GLU A 110 -5.53 19.66 5.19
C GLU A 110 -5.01 18.35 4.57
N GLY A 111 -5.39 18.04 3.33
CA GLY A 111 -4.89 16.88 2.60
C GLY A 111 -3.39 16.91 2.45
N MET A 112 -2.81 18.07 2.07
CA MET A 112 -1.35 18.24 1.97
C MET A 112 -0.64 18.10 3.32
N GLN A 113 -1.27 18.54 4.42
CA GLN A 113 -0.75 18.30 5.77
C GLN A 113 -0.79 16.81 6.11
N THR A 114 -1.89 16.14 5.81
CA THR A 114 -2.07 14.69 5.98
C THR A 114 -0.98 13.90 5.25
N MET A 115 -0.65 14.27 4.00
CA MET A 115 0.44 13.64 3.25
C MET A 115 1.81 13.86 3.90
N ARG A 116 2.08 15.04 4.47
CA ARG A 116 3.32 15.27 5.21
C ARG A 116 3.44 14.44 6.48
N PHE A 117 2.33 14.26 7.22
CA PHE A 117 2.28 13.35 8.37
C PHE A 117 2.53 11.90 7.94
N LEU A 118 1.86 11.45 6.88
CA LEU A 118 2.08 10.11 6.33
C LEU A 118 3.55 9.86 6.01
N GLY A 119 4.19 10.78 5.29
CA GLY A 119 5.60 10.64 4.93
C GLY A 119 6.53 10.56 6.15
N ARG A 120 6.27 11.37 7.19
CA ARG A 120 7.03 11.33 8.45
C ARG A 120 6.81 10.03 9.21
N ASN A 121 5.56 9.56 9.30
CA ASN A 121 5.22 8.31 9.98
C ASN A 121 5.84 7.10 9.26
N MET A 122 5.77 7.06 7.93
CA MET A 122 6.42 6.02 7.12
C MET A 122 7.94 6.00 7.38
N ALA A 123 8.58 7.16 7.31
CA ALA A 123 10.02 7.28 7.55
C ALA A 123 10.40 6.85 8.97
N TYR A 124 9.60 7.23 9.97
CA TYR A 124 9.81 6.82 11.36
C TYR A 124 9.71 5.30 11.51
N PHE A 125 8.64 4.70 11.00
CA PHE A 125 8.43 3.25 11.09
C PHE A 125 9.57 2.46 10.41
N MET A 126 9.98 2.88 9.20
CA MET A 126 11.10 2.25 8.50
C MET A 126 12.42 2.35 9.27
N LYS A 127 12.67 3.51 9.93
CA LYS A 127 13.86 3.68 10.80
C LYS A 127 13.80 2.76 12.01
N CYS A 128 12.64 2.65 12.68
CA CYS A 128 12.45 1.73 13.81
C CYS A 128 12.73 0.28 13.39
N LYS A 129 12.17 -0.16 12.27
CA LYS A 129 12.42 -1.50 11.73
C LYS A 129 13.91 -1.75 11.46
N LYS A 130 14.57 -0.79 10.84
CA LYS A 130 16.01 -0.88 10.54
C LYS A 130 16.89 -0.91 11.80
N LEU A 131 16.51 -0.17 12.84
CA LEU A 131 17.18 -0.21 14.14
C LEU A 131 16.97 -1.56 14.83
N ALA A 132 15.75 -2.09 14.82
CA ALA A 132 15.44 -3.41 15.38
C ALA A 132 16.25 -4.51 14.69
N GLN A 133 16.33 -4.51 13.37
CA GLN A 133 17.14 -5.45 12.60
C GLN A 133 18.64 -5.35 12.98
N LYS A 134 19.17 -4.14 13.11
CA LYS A 134 20.56 -3.93 13.55
C LYS A 134 20.82 -4.42 14.98
N ALA A 135 19.79 -4.39 15.84
CA ALA A 135 19.83 -4.93 17.20
C ALA A 135 19.64 -6.46 17.26
N GLY A 136 19.53 -7.13 16.10
CA GLY A 136 19.39 -8.60 16.02
C GLY A 136 17.97 -9.12 16.11
N LEU A 137 16.93 -8.26 16.15
CA LEU A 137 15.55 -8.69 16.15
C LEU A 137 15.21 -9.37 14.82
N GLN A 138 14.79 -10.62 14.89
CA GLN A 138 14.36 -11.39 13.72
C GLN A 138 12.86 -11.21 13.46
N PRO A 139 12.42 -11.28 12.20
CA PRO A 139 10.99 -11.36 11.88
C PRO A 139 10.36 -12.60 12.55
N PRO A 140 9.05 -12.58 12.85
CA PRO A 140 8.36 -13.76 13.34
C PRO A 140 8.43 -14.89 12.32
N GLU A 141 8.58 -16.12 12.82
CA GLU A 141 8.51 -17.31 12.00
C GLU A 141 7.15 -17.41 11.32
N GLN A 142 7.14 -17.84 10.06
CA GLN A 142 5.92 -18.03 9.29
C GLN A 142 5.50 -19.49 9.36
N GLU A 143 4.29 -19.73 9.82
CA GLU A 143 3.71 -21.08 9.87
C GLU A 143 3.29 -21.55 8.47
N THR A 144 3.17 -22.85 8.29
CA THR A 144 2.55 -23.43 7.09
C THR A 144 1.09 -23.01 7.02
N VAL A 145 0.69 -22.47 5.87
CA VAL A 145 -0.68 -21.97 5.68
C VAL A 145 -1.69 -23.12 5.73
N THR A 146 -2.69 -22.97 6.59
CA THR A 146 -3.85 -23.85 6.65
C THR A 146 -5.02 -23.20 5.96
N PHE A 147 -5.59 -23.88 4.97
CA PHE A 147 -6.76 -23.40 4.25
C PHE A 147 -8.03 -24.00 4.85
N THR A 148 -9.00 -23.13 5.18
CA THR A 148 -10.35 -23.57 5.53
C THR A 148 -11.00 -24.25 4.33
N ASN A 149 -11.47 -25.49 4.52
CA ASN A 149 -12.14 -26.23 3.48
C ASN A 149 -13.33 -27.01 4.07
N PHE A 150 -14.52 -26.50 3.84
CA PHE A 150 -15.78 -27.11 4.31
C PHE A 150 -16.34 -28.19 3.37
N ILE A 151 -15.68 -28.49 2.26
CA ILE A 151 -16.17 -29.36 1.18
C ILE A 151 -15.44 -30.71 1.19
N ARG A 152 -14.28 -30.80 1.81
CA ARG A 152 -13.47 -32.03 1.87
C ARG A 152 -13.42 -32.55 3.30
N GLU A 153 -13.87 -33.80 3.44
CA GLU A 153 -13.63 -34.62 4.63
C GLU A 153 -12.20 -35.08 4.70
#